data_819ced4c2f7a8d8aacac25cc8dbd1d8e
#
_entry.id   819ced4c2f7a8d8aacac25cc8dbd1d8e
#
_cell.length_a   1.000
_cell.length_b   1.000
_cell.length_c   1.000
_cell.angle_alpha   90.00
_cell.angle_beta   90.00
_cell.angle_gamma   90.00
#
_symmetry.space_group_name_H-M   'P 1'
#
loop_
_entity.id
_entity.type
_entity.pdbx_description
1 polymer ?
#
loop_
_entity_poly.entity_id
_entity_poly.type
_entity_poly.pdbx_seq_one_letter_code
_entity_poly.pdbx_strand_id
1 'polypeptide(L)'
;MRADLKLISDLVQPNSRLLDLGCGDGELLAELKESKAVKGYGLDVDPNNIEKCLLKGVNVIEHDLDLGLDRFSSNSFQIVVMTETLQSVKAPEQLLLEMLRIGEECIVSFPNFGNWRCRIQLGRGRMPVSKHLPDSWFNTPNIHLCTCADFEQLCNDLNIRILEKKYVDSEHEQSALIKIAPNLLSSYAFYRLGRAQDV
;
A
#
# COMPACT_ATOMS: atom_id res chain seq x y z
N MET A 1 10.29 -10.77 -10.94
CA MET A 1 9.74 -9.84 -9.91
C MET A 1 8.78 -8.86 -10.58
N ARG A 2 7.61 -8.70 -10.06
CA ARG A 2 6.63 -7.68 -10.48
C ARG A 2 7.23 -6.29 -10.27
N ALA A 3 6.91 -5.35 -11.16
CA ALA A 3 7.52 -4.01 -11.14
C ALA A 3 7.14 -3.19 -9.89
N ASP A 4 5.91 -3.37 -9.39
CA ASP A 4 5.44 -2.77 -8.14
C ASP A 4 6.23 -3.25 -6.92
N LEU A 5 6.50 -4.56 -6.83
CA LEU A 5 7.29 -5.14 -5.73
C LEU A 5 8.73 -4.62 -5.73
N LYS A 6 9.29 -4.37 -6.91
CA LYS A 6 10.63 -3.77 -7.03
C LYS A 6 10.67 -2.36 -6.44
N LEU A 7 9.64 -1.54 -6.73
CA LEU A 7 9.55 -0.17 -6.19
C LEU A 7 9.49 -0.16 -4.66
N ILE A 8 8.76 -1.13 -4.07
CA ILE A 8 8.69 -1.28 -2.62
C ILE A 8 10.00 -1.82 -2.07
N SER A 9 10.55 -2.85 -2.72
CA SER A 9 11.84 -3.41 -2.32
C SER A 9 12.93 -2.34 -2.24
N ASP A 10 13.00 -1.41 -3.20
CA ASP A 10 13.98 -0.33 -3.20
C ASP A 10 13.86 0.60 -1.96
N LEU A 11 12.69 0.67 -1.35
CA LEU A 11 12.44 1.47 -0.14
C LEU A 11 12.77 0.72 1.17
N VAL A 12 12.90 -0.61 1.11
CA VAL A 12 13.12 -1.46 2.29
C VAL A 12 14.62 -1.65 2.54
N GLN A 13 15.06 -1.39 3.78
CA GLN A 13 16.45 -1.60 4.19
C GLN A 13 16.74 -3.10 4.44
N PRO A 14 17.97 -3.57 4.13
CA PRO A 14 18.38 -4.93 4.45
C PRO A 14 18.33 -5.23 5.95
N ASN A 15 18.06 -6.50 6.29
CA ASN A 15 17.99 -7.02 7.67
C ASN A 15 16.89 -6.40 8.53
N SER A 16 15.95 -5.63 7.97
CA SER A 16 14.85 -5.02 8.72
C SER A 16 13.80 -6.04 9.17
N ARG A 17 13.09 -5.71 10.24
CA ARG A 17 11.84 -6.39 10.63
C ARG A 17 10.68 -5.71 9.94
N LEU A 18 9.91 -6.45 9.18
CA LEU A 18 8.84 -5.94 8.33
C LEU A 18 7.51 -6.66 8.61
N LEU A 19 6.43 -5.89 8.65
CA LEU A 19 5.07 -6.40 8.65
C LEU A 19 4.37 -5.97 7.36
N ASP A 20 3.77 -6.92 6.64
CA ASP A 20 3.04 -6.68 5.39
C ASP A 20 1.54 -6.90 5.63
N LEU A 21 0.75 -5.84 5.52
CA LEU A 21 -0.70 -5.81 5.77
C LEU A 21 -1.47 -6.08 4.47
N GLY A 22 -2.18 -7.21 4.41
CA GLY A 22 -2.77 -7.72 3.18
C GLY A 22 -1.68 -8.26 2.25
N CYS A 23 -0.88 -9.19 2.77
CA CYS A 23 0.32 -9.69 2.08
C CYS A 23 0.04 -10.53 0.83
N GLY A 24 -1.24 -10.84 0.55
CA GLY A 24 -1.63 -11.68 -0.57
C GLY A 24 -0.92 -13.04 -0.53
N ASP A 25 -0.37 -13.45 -1.65
CA ASP A 25 0.33 -14.73 -1.78
C ASP A 25 1.77 -14.73 -1.23
N GLY A 26 2.20 -13.64 -0.57
CA GLY A 26 3.49 -13.50 0.09
C GLY A 26 4.68 -13.27 -0.85
N GLU A 27 4.46 -12.91 -2.13
CA GLU A 27 5.54 -12.71 -3.10
C GLU A 27 6.55 -11.64 -2.64
N LEU A 28 6.06 -10.49 -2.11
CA LEU A 28 6.93 -9.43 -1.59
C LEU A 28 7.83 -9.92 -0.45
N LEU A 29 7.25 -10.61 0.52
CA LEU A 29 7.98 -11.11 1.69
C LEU A 29 9.01 -12.18 1.33
N ALA A 30 8.66 -13.10 0.41
CA ALA A 30 9.58 -14.11 -0.08
C ALA A 30 10.80 -13.47 -0.75
N GLU A 31 10.57 -12.50 -1.64
CA GLU A 31 11.63 -11.77 -2.31
C GLU A 31 12.53 -10.99 -1.35
N LEU A 32 11.93 -10.22 -0.42
CA LEU A 32 12.68 -9.43 0.55
C LEU A 32 13.51 -10.31 1.51
N LYS A 33 13.01 -11.50 1.83
CA LYS A 33 13.74 -12.49 2.61
C LYS A 33 15.00 -12.97 1.86
N GLU A 34 14.86 -13.28 0.58
CA GLU A 34 16.00 -13.79 -0.24
C GLU A 34 16.99 -12.67 -0.60
N SER A 35 16.49 -11.52 -1.07
CA SER A 35 17.33 -10.46 -1.61
C SER A 35 17.96 -9.56 -0.54
N LYS A 36 17.30 -9.38 0.62
CA LYS A 36 17.67 -8.40 1.65
C LYS A 36 17.74 -8.97 3.07
N ALA A 37 17.57 -10.28 3.25
CA ALA A 37 17.55 -10.94 4.56
C ALA A 37 16.54 -10.29 5.54
N VAL A 38 15.42 -9.80 5.02
CA VAL A 38 14.33 -9.19 5.82
C VAL A 38 13.65 -10.27 6.67
N LYS A 39 13.38 -9.94 7.93
CA LYS A 39 12.59 -10.79 8.84
C LYS A 39 11.14 -10.29 8.80
N GLY A 40 10.34 -10.85 7.87
CA GLY A 40 8.98 -10.41 7.60
C GLY A 40 7.91 -11.34 8.16
N TYR A 41 6.76 -10.74 8.45
CA TYR A 41 5.48 -11.39 8.72
C TYR A 41 4.43 -10.77 7.81
N GLY A 42 3.51 -11.60 7.28
CA GLY A 42 2.36 -11.15 6.54
C GLY A 42 1.07 -11.28 7.35
N LEU A 43 0.11 -10.40 7.11
CA LEU A 43 -1.27 -10.55 7.56
C LEU A 43 -2.15 -10.68 6.32
N ASP A 44 -3.03 -11.66 6.31
CA ASP A 44 -4.06 -11.83 5.28
C ASP A 44 -5.29 -12.53 5.87
N VAL A 45 -6.45 -12.38 5.24
CA VAL A 45 -7.71 -13.06 5.65
C VAL A 45 -8.07 -14.22 4.74
N ASP A 46 -7.51 -14.26 3.51
CA ASP A 46 -7.85 -15.29 2.54
C ASP A 46 -7.04 -16.57 2.79
N PRO A 47 -7.69 -17.70 3.13
CA PRO A 47 -7.00 -18.98 3.34
C PRO A 47 -6.15 -19.43 2.16
N ASN A 48 -6.57 -19.11 0.91
CA ASN A 48 -5.79 -19.46 -0.28
C ASN A 48 -4.48 -18.67 -0.37
N ASN A 49 -4.49 -17.41 0.06
CA ASN A 49 -3.28 -16.59 0.15
C ASN A 49 -2.35 -17.11 1.25
N ILE A 50 -2.91 -17.43 2.41
CA ILE A 50 -2.17 -18.00 3.54
C ILE A 50 -1.48 -19.30 3.14
N GLU A 51 -2.19 -20.21 2.44
CA GLU A 51 -1.60 -21.45 1.93
C GLU A 51 -0.40 -21.17 1.00
N LYS A 52 -0.55 -20.23 0.06
CA LYS A 52 0.54 -19.85 -0.85
C LYS A 52 1.75 -19.25 -0.12
N CYS A 53 1.51 -18.43 0.92
CA CYS A 53 2.57 -17.91 1.79
C CYS A 53 3.36 -19.05 2.46
N LEU A 54 2.65 -20.01 3.04
CA LEU A 54 3.27 -21.18 3.70
C LEU A 54 4.10 -22.01 2.73
N LEU A 55 3.60 -22.24 1.51
CA LEU A 55 4.34 -22.96 0.46
C LEU A 55 5.62 -22.23 0.04
N LYS A 56 5.65 -20.90 0.11
CA LYS A 56 6.84 -20.06 -0.15
C LYS A 56 7.76 -19.91 1.08
N GLY A 57 7.41 -20.51 2.22
CA GLY A 57 8.16 -20.38 3.48
C GLY A 57 8.12 -18.98 4.07
N VAL A 58 7.03 -18.24 3.82
CA VAL A 58 6.73 -16.92 4.39
C VAL A 58 5.95 -17.11 5.70
N ASN A 59 6.34 -16.38 6.75
CA ASN A 59 5.56 -16.32 7.98
C ASN A 59 4.30 -15.48 7.75
N VAL A 60 3.14 -16.07 7.95
CA VAL A 60 1.85 -15.39 7.76
C VAL A 60 0.93 -15.66 8.97
N ILE A 61 0.11 -14.68 9.30
CA ILE A 61 -0.89 -14.74 10.37
C ILE A 61 -2.23 -14.41 9.73
N GLU A 62 -3.23 -15.27 9.95
CA GLU A 62 -4.62 -14.97 9.60
C GLU A 62 -5.12 -13.83 10.48
N HIS A 63 -5.45 -12.69 9.86
CA HIS A 63 -5.90 -11.52 10.58
C HIS A 63 -6.70 -10.57 9.69
N ASP A 64 -7.86 -10.17 10.18
CA ASP A 64 -8.68 -9.13 9.59
C ASP A 64 -8.18 -7.75 10.07
N LEU A 65 -7.76 -6.91 9.13
CA LEU A 65 -7.22 -5.57 9.42
C LEU A 65 -8.29 -4.63 10.01
N ASP A 66 -9.57 -4.89 9.76
CA ASP A 66 -10.69 -4.15 10.36
C ASP A 66 -10.85 -4.41 11.88
N LEU A 67 -10.18 -5.42 12.43
CA LEU A 67 -10.10 -5.68 13.87
C LEU A 67 -8.98 -4.89 14.57
N GLY A 68 -8.25 -4.04 13.84
CA GLY A 68 -7.13 -3.27 14.36
C GLY A 68 -5.85 -4.07 14.57
N LEU A 69 -4.80 -3.43 15.08
CA LEU A 69 -3.46 -3.99 15.27
C LEU A 69 -3.01 -4.04 16.73
N ASP A 70 -3.93 -4.02 17.69
CA ASP A 70 -3.65 -3.95 19.13
C ASP A 70 -2.75 -5.07 19.67
N ARG A 71 -2.74 -6.23 18.99
CA ARG A 71 -1.87 -7.35 19.32
C ARG A 71 -0.38 -7.08 19.12
N PHE A 72 -0.03 -6.03 18.37
CA PHE A 72 1.35 -5.65 18.10
C PHE A 72 1.76 -4.48 18.99
N SER A 73 2.91 -4.61 19.63
CA SER A 73 3.47 -3.55 20.47
C SER A 73 3.99 -2.38 19.61
N SER A 74 3.99 -1.18 20.17
CA SER A 74 4.57 0.00 19.54
C SER A 74 6.04 -0.23 19.18
N ASN A 75 6.48 0.26 18.01
CA ASN A 75 7.86 0.15 17.53
C ASN A 75 8.38 -1.30 17.38
N SER A 76 7.48 -2.28 17.14
CA SER A 76 7.89 -3.68 16.97
C SER A 76 8.48 -3.99 15.60
N PHE A 77 8.28 -3.10 14.61
CA PHE A 77 8.81 -3.24 13.25
C PHE A 77 9.56 -1.98 12.83
N GLN A 78 10.59 -2.14 11.98
CA GLN A 78 11.21 -1.00 11.31
C GLN A 78 10.31 -0.47 10.19
N ILE A 79 9.66 -1.39 9.47
CA ILE A 79 8.83 -1.04 8.31
C ILE A 79 7.51 -1.78 8.38
N VAL A 80 6.41 -1.07 8.17
CA VAL A 80 5.07 -1.66 7.93
C VAL A 80 4.66 -1.32 6.51
N VAL A 81 4.33 -2.33 5.73
CA VAL A 81 3.93 -2.19 4.32
C VAL A 81 2.44 -2.47 4.17
N MET A 82 1.78 -1.74 3.30
CA MET A 82 0.39 -1.99 2.90
C MET A 82 0.25 -1.65 1.41
N THR A 83 0.22 -2.69 0.59
CA THR A 83 0.15 -2.57 -0.88
C THR A 83 -1.25 -2.84 -1.38
N GLU A 84 -1.85 -1.85 -2.07
CA GLU A 84 -3.16 -1.97 -2.72
C GLU A 84 -4.27 -2.52 -1.79
N THR A 85 -4.15 -2.30 -0.48
CA THR A 85 -5.07 -2.80 0.54
C THR A 85 -5.82 -1.66 1.22
N LEU A 86 -5.24 -0.44 1.26
CA LEU A 86 -5.81 0.73 1.94
C LEU A 86 -7.26 1.02 1.54
N GLN A 87 -7.57 0.86 0.26
CA GLN A 87 -8.91 1.12 -0.27
C GLN A 87 -9.95 0.06 0.09
N SER A 88 -9.54 -1.05 0.67
CA SER A 88 -10.42 -2.19 1.02
C SER A 88 -10.76 -2.28 2.50
N VAL A 89 -10.12 -1.48 3.35
CA VAL A 89 -10.37 -1.45 4.81
C VAL A 89 -11.42 -0.41 5.16
N LYS A 90 -12.17 -0.61 6.26
CA LYS A 90 -13.28 0.26 6.66
C LYS A 90 -12.84 1.60 7.25
N ALA A 91 -11.73 1.61 7.97
CA ALA A 91 -11.21 2.79 8.67
C ALA A 91 -9.73 3.03 8.31
N PRO A 92 -9.43 3.46 7.07
CA PRO A 92 -8.06 3.62 6.60
C PRO A 92 -7.27 4.65 7.42
N GLU A 93 -7.91 5.71 7.93
CA GLU A 93 -7.29 6.72 8.76
C GLU A 93 -6.78 6.15 10.10
N GLN A 94 -7.57 5.28 10.73
CA GLN A 94 -7.19 4.62 11.98
C GLN A 94 -6.07 3.62 11.74
N LEU A 95 -6.16 2.85 10.65
CA LEU A 95 -5.15 1.87 10.29
C LEU A 95 -3.80 2.52 9.99
N LEU A 96 -3.76 3.67 9.31
CA LEU A 96 -2.53 4.43 9.08
C LEU A 96 -1.86 4.87 10.38
N LEU A 97 -2.63 5.33 11.37
CA LEU A 97 -2.10 5.69 12.69
C LEU A 97 -1.56 4.47 13.44
N GLU A 98 -2.25 3.34 13.38
CA GLU A 98 -1.81 2.08 13.96
C GLU A 98 -0.53 1.55 13.28
N MET A 99 -0.44 1.61 11.96
CA MET A 99 0.77 1.28 11.22
C MET A 99 1.97 2.10 11.74
N LEU A 100 1.80 3.41 11.90
CA LEU A 100 2.83 4.29 12.45
C LEU A 100 3.07 4.08 13.95
N ARG A 101 2.12 3.55 14.70
CA ARG A 101 2.33 3.15 16.11
C ARG A 101 3.25 1.95 16.19
N ILE A 102 3.03 0.92 15.38
CA ILE A 102 3.76 -0.35 15.44
C ILE A 102 5.07 -0.32 14.63
N GLY A 103 5.16 0.54 13.60
CA GLY A 103 6.32 0.71 12.74
C GLY A 103 7.06 2.02 12.96
N GLU A 104 8.35 2.06 12.65
CA GLU A 104 9.13 3.30 12.60
C GLU A 104 8.78 4.09 11.33
N GLU A 105 8.59 3.37 10.22
CA GLU A 105 8.17 3.91 8.94
C GLU A 105 7.10 3.00 8.31
N CYS A 106 6.27 3.60 7.44
CA CYS A 106 5.26 2.87 6.70
C CYS A 106 5.42 3.09 5.20
N ILE A 107 5.15 2.06 4.40
CA ILE A 107 5.07 2.14 2.95
C ILE A 107 3.65 1.79 2.54
N VAL A 108 2.97 2.70 1.84
CA VAL A 108 1.59 2.52 1.38
C VAL A 108 1.54 2.71 -0.12
N SER A 109 0.82 1.85 -0.81
CA SER A 109 0.50 2.04 -2.22
C SER A 109 -0.98 1.84 -2.51
N PHE A 110 -1.48 2.56 -3.50
CA PHE A 110 -2.86 2.45 -3.94
C PHE A 110 -3.02 2.90 -5.40
N PRO A 111 -4.08 2.43 -6.10
CA PRO A 111 -4.44 2.92 -7.42
C PRO A 111 -5.00 4.33 -7.34
N ASN A 112 -4.46 5.25 -8.17
CA ASN A 112 -4.87 6.64 -8.20
C ASN A 112 -6.16 6.82 -9.00
N PHE A 113 -7.28 7.04 -8.32
CA PHE A 113 -8.56 7.34 -8.95
C PHE A 113 -8.60 8.73 -9.62
N GLY A 114 -7.67 9.63 -9.30
CA GLY A 114 -7.49 10.93 -9.93
C GLY A 114 -6.92 10.89 -11.35
N ASN A 115 -6.54 9.72 -11.87
CA ASN A 115 -5.99 9.54 -13.22
C ASN A 115 -6.94 10.09 -14.30
N TRP A 116 -6.39 10.69 -15.35
CA TRP A 116 -7.16 11.32 -16.44
C TRP A 116 -8.16 10.35 -17.11
N ARG A 117 -7.82 9.06 -17.21
CA ARG A 117 -8.73 8.05 -17.79
C ARG A 117 -9.97 7.85 -16.91
N CYS A 118 -9.79 7.84 -15.58
CA CYS A 118 -10.90 7.77 -14.63
C CYS A 118 -11.79 9.02 -14.75
N ARG A 119 -11.18 10.22 -14.82
CA ARG A 119 -11.92 11.47 -14.99
C ARG A 119 -12.75 11.53 -16.28
N ILE A 120 -12.20 11.04 -17.40
CA ILE A 120 -12.94 10.97 -18.68
C ILE A 120 -14.13 10.01 -18.56
N GLN A 121 -13.97 8.84 -17.95
CA GLN A 121 -15.06 7.89 -17.78
C GLN A 121 -16.17 8.46 -16.88
N LEU A 122 -15.79 9.08 -15.75
CA LEU A 122 -16.74 9.78 -14.87
C LEU A 122 -17.46 10.94 -15.59
N GLY A 123 -16.73 11.76 -16.35
CA GLY A 123 -17.31 12.82 -17.18
C GLY A 123 -18.29 12.33 -18.24
N ARG A 124 -18.19 11.04 -18.63
CA ARG A 124 -19.15 10.35 -19.51
C ARG A 124 -20.29 9.66 -18.74
N GLY A 125 -20.38 9.85 -17.43
CA GLY A 125 -21.42 9.25 -16.57
C GLY A 125 -21.22 7.77 -16.30
N ARG A 126 -19.97 7.25 -16.36
CA ARG A 126 -19.64 5.83 -16.10
C ARG A 126 -18.59 5.72 -15.00
N MET A 127 -18.76 4.71 -14.12
CA MET A 127 -17.71 4.36 -13.15
C MET A 127 -16.48 3.82 -13.89
N PRO A 128 -15.29 4.25 -13.49
CA PRO A 128 -14.05 3.85 -14.15
C PRO A 128 -13.79 2.35 -14.03
N VAL A 129 -13.45 1.74 -15.16
CA VAL A 129 -12.85 0.42 -15.24
C VAL A 129 -11.59 0.53 -16.06
N SER A 130 -10.47 0.05 -15.56
CA SER A 130 -9.15 0.18 -16.20
C SER A 130 -8.23 -0.96 -15.75
N LYS A 131 -7.00 -1.00 -16.28
CA LYS A 131 -6.02 -2.02 -15.91
C LYS A 131 -5.68 -2.00 -14.40
N HIS A 132 -5.68 -0.83 -13.76
CA HIS A 132 -5.40 -0.63 -12.34
C HIS A 132 -6.66 -0.57 -11.46
N LEU A 133 -7.85 -0.57 -12.06
CA LEU A 133 -9.15 -0.68 -11.40
C LEU A 133 -10.01 -1.63 -12.27
N PRO A 134 -9.73 -2.94 -12.24
CA PRO A 134 -10.31 -3.88 -13.20
C PRO A 134 -11.76 -4.23 -12.92
N ASP A 135 -12.22 -4.04 -11.68
CA ASP A 135 -13.52 -4.49 -11.23
C ASP A 135 -14.64 -3.51 -11.60
N SER A 136 -15.84 -4.07 -11.78
CA SER A 136 -17.06 -3.27 -11.90
C SER A 136 -17.44 -2.68 -10.55
N TRP A 137 -18.18 -1.55 -10.56
CA TRP A 137 -18.61 -0.84 -9.37
C TRP A 137 -19.38 -1.72 -8.34
N PHE A 138 -20.01 -2.79 -8.77
CA PHE A 138 -20.79 -3.71 -7.93
C PHE A 138 -20.01 -4.97 -7.49
N ASN A 139 -18.79 -5.19 -8.00
CA ASN A 139 -18.00 -6.40 -7.77
C ASN A 139 -16.57 -6.08 -7.31
N THR A 140 -16.30 -4.83 -6.95
CA THR A 140 -14.99 -4.41 -6.47
C THR A 140 -14.85 -4.66 -4.96
N PRO A 141 -13.68 -5.14 -4.48
CA PRO A 141 -13.36 -5.15 -3.07
C PRO A 141 -13.04 -3.75 -2.53
N ASN A 142 -12.81 -2.78 -3.44
CA ASN A 142 -12.45 -1.41 -3.06
C ASN A 142 -13.68 -0.65 -2.58
N ILE A 143 -13.74 -0.35 -1.30
CA ILE A 143 -14.83 0.44 -0.68
C ILE A 143 -14.50 1.92 -0.61
N HIS A 144 -13.21 2.29 -0.70
CA HIS A 144 -12.74 3.67 -0.76
C HIS A 144 -11.97 3.90 -2.07
N LEU A 145 -12.28 5.01 -2.73
CA LEU A 145 -11.58 5.45 -3.93
C LEU A 145 -10.88 6.75 -3.58
N CYS A 146 -9.54 6.75 -3.61
CA CYS A 146 -8.80 7.96 -3.30
C CYS A 146 -7.94 8.44 -4.48
N THR A 147 -7.65 9.72 -4.47
CA THR A 147 -6.66 10.33 -5.35
C THR A 147 -5.37 10.61 -4.58
N CYS A 148 -4.28 10.89 -5.30
CA CYS A 148 -3.05 11.33 -4.64
C CYS A 148 -3.27 12.56 -3.77
N ALA A 149 -4.11 13.50 -4.23
CA ALA A 149 -4.39 14.74 -3.49
C ALA A 149 -5.19 14.48 -2.20
N ASP A 150 -6.20 13.59 -2.25
CA ASP A 150 -6.99 13.23 -1.08
C ASP A 150 -6.13 12.51 -0.02
N PHE A 151 -5.25 11.60 -0.46
CA PHE A 151 -4.34 10.90 0.45
C PHE A 151 -3.34 11.85 1.11
N GLU A 152 -2.79 12.80 0.36
CA GLU A 152 -1.87 13.81 0.90
C GLU A 152 -2.59 14.75 1.89
N GLN A 153 -3.85 15.09 1.61
CA GLN A 153 -4.69 15.85 2.54
C GLN A 153 -4.94 15.04 3.83
N LEU A 154 -5.28 13.75 3.72
CA LEU A 154 -5.47 12.88 4.87
C LEU A 154 -4.18 12.79 5.71
N CYS A 155 -3.02 12.63 5.09
CA CYS A 155 -1.74 12.64 5.80
C CYS A 155 -1.52 13.95 6.57
N ASN A 156 -1.86 15.09 5.96
CA ASN A 156 -1.77 16.39 6.61
C ASN A 156 -2.73 16.51 7.81
N ASP A 157 -3.97 16.09 7.66
CA ASP A 157 -5.01 16.15 8.69
C ASP A 157 -4.67 15.25 9.89
N LEU A 158 -4.01 14.12 9.64
CA LEU A 158 -3.54 13.18 10.67
C LEU A 158 -2.14 13.52 11.21
N ASN A 159 -1.52 14.64 10.78
CA ASN A 159 -0.15 15.01 11.13
C ASN A 159 0.87 13.90 10.81
N ILE A 160 0.69 13.22 9.67
CA ILE A 160 1.60 12.18 9.17
C ILE A 160 2.61 12.83 8.21
N ARG A 161 3.90 12.62 8.47
CA ARG A 161 4.96 13.12 7.61
C ARG A 161 5.16 12.21 6.39
N ILE A 162 5.03 12.76 5.21
CA ILE A 162 5.38 12.08 3.97
C ILE A 162 6.88 12.25 3.75
N LEU A 163 7.62 11.13 3.80
CA LEU A 163 9.07 11.09 3.64
C LEU A 163 9.49 10.99 2.17
N GLU A 164 8.76 10.22 1.39
CA GLU A 164 9.03 10.00 -0.04
C GLU A 164 7.73 9.73 -0.79
N LYS A 165 7.67 10.15 -2.05
CA LYS A 165 6.56 9.92 -2.97
C LYS A 165 7.10 9.36 -4.27
N LYS A 166 6.50 8.28 -4.77
CA LYS A 166 6.76 7.75 -6.11
C LYS A 166 5.42 7.60 -6.84
N TYR A 167 5.39 8.08 -8.08
CA TYR A 167 4.21 8.03 -8.94
C TYR A 167 4.57 7.31 -10.22
N VAL A 168 3.75 6.36 -10.62
CA VAL A 168 4.02 5.51 -11.78
C VAL A 168 2.78 5.36 -12.65
N ASP A 169 3.00 4.98 -13.90
CA ASP A 169 1.93 4.64 -14.84
C ASP A 169 1.40 3.21 -14.63
N SER A 170 0.60 2.72 -15.57
CA SER A 170 0.03 1.37 -15.54
C SER A 170 1.05 0.24 -15.78
N GLU A 171 2.25 0.56 -16.21
CA GLU A 171 3.38 -0.38 -16.37
C GLU A 171 4.41 -0.23 -15.24
N HIS A 172 4.08 0.56 -14.20
CA HIS A 172 4.94 0.89 -13.06
C HIS A 172 6.22 1.66 -13.45
N GLU A 173 6.16 2.41 -14.54
CA GLU A 173 7.26 3.25 -15.00
C GLU A 173 7.08 4.70 -14.54
N GLN A 174 8.21 5.35 -14.25
CA GLN A 174 8.25 6.78 -13.92
C GLN A 174 8.57 7.59 -15.17
N SER A 175 7.88 8.72 -15.35
CA SER A 175 8.19 9.66 -16.40
C SER A 175 8.26 11.09 -15.87
N ALA A 176 8.94 11.98 -16.62
CA ALA A 176 9.00 13.40 -16.27
C ALA A 176 7.63 14.06 -16.26
N LEU A 177 6.72 13.64 -17.14
CA LEU A 177 5.36 14.16 -17.21
C LEU A 177 4.54 13.78 -15.97
N ILE A 178 4.68 12.56 -15.46
CA ILE A 178 4.01 12.12 -14.23
C ILE A 178 4.47 12.96 -13.04
N LYS A 179 5.76 13.35 -12.99
CA LYS A 179 6.27 14.22 -11.91
C LYS A 179 5.67 15.64 -11.94
N ILE A 180 5.31 16.14 -13.12
CA ILE A 180 4.69 17.49 -13.27
C ILE A 180 3.23 17.47 -12.83
N ALA A 181 2.47 16.43 -13.16
CA ALA A 181 1.05 16.33 -12.86
C ALA A 181 0.69 14.94 -12.30
N PRO A 182 1.22 14.55 -11.12
CA PRO A 182 1.10 13.19 -10.60
C PRO A 182 -0.35 12.76 -10.40
N ASN A 183 -1.19 13.61 -9.81
CA ASN A 183 -2.60 13.30 -9.58
C ASN A 183 -3.42 13.09 -10.87
N LEU A 184 -2.95 13.61 -12.00
CA LEU A 184 -3.62 13.45 -13.29
C LEU A 184 -3.05 12.29 -14.11
N LEU A 185 -1.74 12.06 -14.06
CA LEU A 185 -1.05 11.18 -14.99
C LEU A 185 -0.63 9.85 -14.38
N SER A 186 -0.48 9.74 -13.05
CA SER A 186 -0.12 8.47 -12.44
C SER A 186 -1.30 7.50 -12.39
N SER A 187 -1.01 6.22 -12.53
CA SER A 187 -1.96 5.11 -12.29
C SER A 187 -1.88 4.59 -10.87
N TYR A 188 -0.66 4.56 -10.30
CA TYR A 188 -0.41 4.16 -8.92
C TYR A 188 0.44 5.19 -8.21
N ALA A 189 0.26 5.28 -6.91
CA ALA A 189 1.05 6.10 -6.01
C ALA A 189 1.63 5.24 -4.89
N PHE A 190 2.88 5.52 -4.53
CA PHE A 190 3.62 4.90 -3.43
C PHE A 190 4.10 6.00 -2.50
N TYR A 191 3.87 5.83 -1.22
CA TYR A 191 4.24 6.78 -0.19
C TYR A 191 5.04 6.09 0.89
N ARG A 192 6.18 6.68 1.27
CA ARG A 192 6.89 6.35 2.50
C ARG A 192 6.55 7.39 3.54
N LEU A 193 6.05 6.92 4.66
CA LEU A 193 5.46 7.73 5.72
C LEU A 193 6.27 7.58 7.01
N GLY A 194 6.31 8.63 7.80
CA GLY A 194 6.88 8.62 9.14
C GLY A 194 6.03 9.45 10.10
N ARG A 195 6.28 9.28 11.39
CA ARG A 195 5.63 10.12 12.40
C ARG A 195 6.09 11.57 12.25
N ALA A 196 5.21 12.51 12.58
CA ALA A 196 5.67 13.86 12.85
C ALA A 196 6.71 13.82 13.99
N GLN A 197 7.78 14.58 13.85
CA GLN A 197 8.69 14.74 14.97
C GLN A 197 7.98 15.62 16.00
N ASP A 198 7.91 15.17 17.25
CA ASP A 198 7.53 16.04 18.35
C ASP A 198 8.51 17.23 18.36
N VAL A 199 7.96 18.44 18.23
CA VAL A 199 8.69 19.71 18.28
C VAL A 199 8.95 20.07 19.73
#